data_6374f5f617c32da908f67bbd4f9154b6
#
_entry.id   6374f5f617c32da908f67bbd4f9154b6
#
_cell.length_a   1.000
_cell.length_b   1.000
_cell.length_c   1.000
_cell.angle_alpha   90.00
_cell.angle_beta   90.00
_cell.angle_gamma   90.00
#
_symmetry.space_group_name_H-M   'P 1'
#
loop_
_entity.id
_entity.type
_entity.pdbx_description
1 polymer ?
#
loop_
_entity_poly.entity_id
_entity_poly.type
_entity_poly.pdbx_seq_one_letter_code
_entity_poly.pdbx_strand_id
1 'polypeptide(L)'
;VGKSSLVNKLGGGKKAKVEDRPGVTLTKQWVTTNIGIELLDMPGVLWPKFDDRTTGENLAFTGAIRDAILDTEELAAKLCGKLYTIAQADFCTRYKLDPSSLEGLSDYDLLCAVAKKRGFLLSGGELNTERAAGIVLDEFREAKIGRITLELPPKKESTKPSEGDNA
;
A
#
# COMPACT_ATOMS: atom_id res chain seq x y z
N VAL A 1 -6.74 2.40 6.94
CA VAL A 1 -7.62 2.23 5.79
C VAL A 1 -8.54 1.04 6.03
N GLY A 2 -9.84 1.15 5.66
CA GLY A 2 -10.82 0.06 5.79
C GLY A 2 -11.46 -0.15 7.17
N LYS A 3 -11.00 0.51 8.25
CA LYS A 3 -11.55 0.36 9.61
C LYS A 3 -13.06 0.64 9.66
N SER A 4 -13.51 1.81 9.19
CA SER A 4 -14.92 2.18 9.20
C SER A 4 -15.77 1.33 8.26
N SER A 5 -15.19 0.82 7.16
CA SER A 5 -15.83 -0.17 6.29
C SER A 5 -16.08 -1.48 7.03
N LEU A 6 -15.11 -1.95 7.81
CA LEU A 6 -15.25 -3.15 8.66
C LEU A 6 -16.31 -2.93 9.75
N VAL A 7 -16.28 -1.77 10.42
CA VAL A 7 -17.29 -1.38 11.43
C VAL A 7 -18.69 -1.42 10.83
N ASN A 8 -18.88 -0.85 9.63
CA ASN A 8 -20.18 -0.87 8.94
C ASN A 8 -20.62 -2.29 8.59
N LYS A 9 -19.72 -3.13 8.14
CA LYS A 9 -20.02 -4.53 7.79
C LYS A 9 -20.45 -5.33 9.03
N LEU A 10 -19.78 -5.16 10.16
CA LEU A 10 -20.11 -5.80 11.43
C LEU A 10 -21.37 -5.20 12.07
N GLY A 11 -21.61 -3.90 11.89
CA GLY A 11 -22.77 -3.19 12.40
C GLY A 11 -24.07 -3.40 11.60
N GLY A 12 -24.00 -4.11 10.47
CA GLY A 12 -25.18 -4.40 9.62
C GLY A 12 -25.76 -3.19 8.89
N GLY A 13 -24.94 -2.15 8.62
CA GLY A 13 -25.38 -0.97 7.87
C GLY A 13 -24.39 0.17 7.85
N LYS A 14 -24.73 1.29 7.18
CA LYS A 14 -23.90 2.51 7.11
C LYS A 14 -24.00 3.30 8.43
N LYS A 15 -23.26 2.88 9.44
CA LYS A 15 -23.22 3.52 10.77
C LYS A 15 -22.00 4.43 10.94
N ALA A 16 -20.93 4.21 10.18
CA ALA A 16 -19.73 5.03 10.16
C ALA A 16 -19.48 5.62 8.77
N LYS A 17 -18.98 6.86 8.69
CA LYS A 17 -18.64 7.51 7.43
C LYS A 17 -17.42 6.83 6.82
N VAL A 18 -17.53 6.42 5.57
CA VAL A 18 -16.47 5.76 4.81
C VAL A 18 -16.14 6.60 3.59
N GLU A 19 -14.88 6.94 3.42
CA GLU A 19 -14.34 7.56 2.22
C GLU A 19 -12.97 6.93 1.92
N ASP A 20 -12.55 6.97 0.68
CA ASP A 20 -11.26 6.42 0.23
C ASP A 20 -10.14 7.46 0.41
N ARG A 21 -10.02 7.98 1.63
CA ARG A 21 -8.95 8.91 2.02
C ARG A 21 -8.66 8.83 3.51
N PRO A 22 -7.41 9.14 3.94
CA PRO A 22 -7.06 9.19 5.37
C PRO A 22 -7.77 10.34 6.10
N GLY A 23 -8.06 10.15 7.40
CA GLY A 23 -8.58 11.19 8.28
C GLY A 23 -10.07 11.51 8.12
N VAL A 24 -10.88 10.56 7.64
CA VAL A 24 -12.34 10.71 7.47
C VAL A 24 -13.08 10.71 8.80
N THR A 25 -12.70 9.84 9.74
CA THR A 25 -13.27 9.80 11.09
C THR A 25 -12.63 10.91 11.91
N LEU A 26 -13.39 11.96 12.23
CA LEU A 26 -12.92 13.14 12.98
C LEU A 26 -13.12 13.00 14.49
N THR A 27 -14.16 12.27 14.91
CA THR A 27 -14.54 12.10 16.31
C THR A 27 -14.73 10.62 16.64
N LYS A 28 -14.57 10.28 17.92
CA LYS A 28 -14.88 8.95 18.43
C LYS A 28 -16.39 8.69 18.33
N GLN A 29 -16.78 7.50 17.86
CA GLN A 29 -18.17 7.10 17.82
C GLN A 29 -18.34 5.64 18.23
N TRP A 30 -19.40 5.35 18.99
CA TRP A 30 -19.78 3.98 19.33
C TRP A 30 -20.72 3.43 18.28
N VAL A 31 -20.52 2.20 17.87
CA VAL A 31 -21.35 1.49 16.92
C VAL A 31 -21.75 0.15 17.51
N THR A 32 -23.04 -0.03 17.81
CA THR A 32 -23.58 -1.31 18.25
C THR A 32 -23.78 -2.23 17.06
N THR A 33 -23.25 -3.44 17.14
CA THR A 33 -23.40 -4.48 16.12
C THR A 33 -24.67 -5.27 16.32
N ASN A 34 -25.11 -5.98 15.27
CA ASN A 34 -26.28 -6.85 15.34
C ASN A 34 -26.09 -8.08 16.25
N ILE A 35 -24.85 -8.37 16.64
CA ILE A 35 -24.46 -9.47 17.54
C ILE A 35 -24.23 -9.00 18.98
N GLY A 36 -24.64 -7.78 19.32
CA GLY A 36 -24.56 -7.25 20.68
C GLY A 36 -23.16 -6.77 21.12
N ILE A 37 -22.22 -6.65 20.20
CA ILE A 37 -20.88 -6.09 20.48
C ILE A 37 -20.90 -4.58 20.20
N GLU A 38 -20.36 -3.80 21.11
CA GLU A 38 -20.13 -2.37 20.89
C GLU A 38 -18.72 -2.13 20.35
N LEU A 39 -18.62 -1.46 19.21
CA LEU A 39 -17.37 -1.09 18.56
C LEU A 39 -17.12 0.42 18.73
N LEU A 40 -15.92 0.78 19.20
CA LEU A 40 -15.49 2.17 19.23
C LEU A 40 -14.72 2.50 17.95
N ASP A 41 -15.35 3.29 17.07
CA ASP A 41 -14.66 3.85 15.90
C ASP A 41 -13.92 5.12 16.31
N MET A 42 -12.59 5.10 16.18
CA MET A 42 -11.72 6.22 16.53
C MET A 42 -11.02 6.78 15.29
N PRO A 43 -10.69 8.08 15.27
CA PRO A 43 -9.85 8.66 14.23
C PRO A 43 -8.56 7.86 14.06
N GLY A 44 -8.15 7.67 12.81
CA GLY A 44 -6.82 7.13 12.52
C GLY A 44 -5.76 8.12 12.94
N VAL A 45 -4.81 7.67 13.75
CA VAL A 45 -3.66 8.46 14.19
C VAL A 45 -2.41 7.85 13.57
N LEU A 46 -1.68 8.66 12.81
CA LEU A 46 -0.33 8.31 12.35
C LEU A 46 0.70 8.90 13.33
N TRP A 47 1.81 8.23 13.47
CA TRP A 47 2.95 8.75 14.22
C TRP A 47 3.44 10.05 13.55
N PRO A 48 3.83 11.07 14.30
CA PRO A 48 4.33 12.34 13.74
C PRO A 48 5.64 12.15 12.94
N LYS A 49 6.40 11.12 13.29
CA LYS A 49 7.67 10.77 12.65
C LYS A 49 7.81 9.25 12.64
N PHE A 50 8.26 8.71 11.53
CA PHE A 50 8.61 7.29 11.41
C PHE A 50 10.11 7.14 11.64
N ASP A 51 10.51 6.21 12.51
CA ASP A 51 11.92 5.93 12.80
C ASP A 51 12.55 5.13 11.65
N ASP A 52 11.73 4.35 10.93
CA ASP A 52 12.12 3.58 9.75
C ASP A 52 11.47 4.14 8.48
N ARG A 53 12.32 4.44 7.50
CA ARG A 53 11.92 4.94 6.18
C ARG A 53 11.03 3.93 5.43
N THR A 54 11.33 2.63 5.55
CA THR A 54 10.58 1.56 4.87
C THR A 54 9.15 1.50 5.37
N THR A 55 8.94 1.65 6.68
CA THR A 55 7.59 1.74 7.27
C THR A 55 6.82 2.93 6.72
N GLY A 56 7.46 4.10 6.62
CA GLY A 56 6.85 5.30 6.04
C GLY A 56 6.44 5.10 4.58
N GLU A 57 7.30 4.50 3.77
CA GLU A 57 7.02 4.18 2.36
C GLU A 57 5.87 3.16 2.23
N ASN A 58 5.85 2.09 3.03
CA ASN A 58 4.77 1.10 3.02
C ASN A 58 3.41 1.72 3.38
N LEU A 59 3.38 2.63 4.35
CA LEU A 59 2.17 3.36 4.72
C LEU A 59 1.70 4.30 3.60
N ALA A 60 2.63 4.93 2.88
CA ALA A 60 2.33 5.75 1.72
C ALA A 60 1.77 4.90 0.56
N PHE A 61 2.39 3.77 0.23
CA PHE A 61 1.90 2.84 -0.80
C PHE A 61 0.47 2.40 -0.55
N THR A 62 0.13 2.10 0.70
CA THR A 62 -1.23 1.65 1.09
C THR A 62 -2.24 2.79 1.24
N GLY A 63 -1.86 4.04 0.98
CA GLY A 63 -2.73 5.20 1.11
C GLY A 63 -3.06 5.59 2.56
N ALA A 64 -2.27 5.14 3.53
CA ALA A 64 -2.42 5.56 4.93
C ALA A 64 -1.94 7.00 5.17
N ILE A 65 -1.07 7.50 4.30
CA ILE A 65 -0.61 8.89 4.23
C ILE A 65 -1.34 9.58 3.06
N ARG A 66 -1.64 10.87 3.19
CA ARG A 66 -2.30 11.63 2.12
C ARG A 66 -1.35 11.86 0.96
N ASP A 67 -1.75 11.51 -0.26
CA ASP A 67 -0.93 11.69 -1.47
C ASP A 67 -0.60 13.16 -1.75
N ALA A 68 -1.49 14.10 -1.37
CA ALA A 68 -1.29 15.54 -1.57
C ALA A 68 -0.03 16.14 -0.91
N ILE A 69 0.63 15.39 -0.02
CA ILE A 69 1.87 15.82 0.64
C ILE A 69 3.10 15.03 0.17
N LEU A 70 2.92 14.14 -0.82
CA LEU A 70 3.95 13.25 -1.34
C LEU A 70 4.21 13.58 -2.81
N ASP A 71 5.44 13.34 -3.25
CA ASP A 71 5.74 13.24 -4.67
C ASP A 71 5.19 11.91 -5.19
N THR A 72 4.09 12.00 -5.92
CA THR A 72 3.36 10.82 -6.40
C THR A 72 4.17 10.01 -7.42
N GLU A 73 4.97 10.68 -8.27
CA GLU A 73 5.82 10.00 -9.24
C GLU A 73 6.97 9.25 -8.56
N GLU A 74 7.67 9.90 -7.62
CA GLU A 74 8.72 9.24 -6.84
C GLU A 74 8.16 8.05 -6.05
N LEU A 75 7.01 8.22 -5.41
CA LEU A 75 6.35 7.17 -4.65
C LEU A 75 5.99 5.97 -5.54
N ALA A 76 5.39 6.22 -6.71
CA ALA A 76 4.99 5.17 -7.64
C ALA A 76 6.21 4.47 -8.26
N ALA A 77 7.28 5.19 -8.57
CA ALA A 77 8.52 4.60 -9.04
C ALA A 77 9.08 3.62 -8.00
N LYS A 78 9.22 4.03 -6.74
CA LYS A 78 9.64 3.15 -5.64
C LYS A 78 8.73 1.93 -5.47
N LEU A 79 7.41 2.12 -5.62
CA LEU A 79 6.48 1.00 -5.60
C LEU A 79 6.74 0.02 -6.75
N CYS A 80 6.98 0.51 -7.98
CA CYS A 80 7.34 -0.33 -9.13
C CYS A 80 8.60 -1.15 -8.85
N GLY A 81 9.68 -0.54 -8.33
CA GLY A 81 10.90 -1.26 -7.96
C GLY A 81 10.66 -2.30 -6.88
N LYS A 82 9.89 -1.95 -5.85
CA LYS A 82 9.53 -2.90 -4.79
C LYS A 82 8.71 -4.08 -5.33
N LEU A 83 7.69 -3.81 -6.14
CA LEU A 83 6.84 -4.84 -6.76
C LEU A 83 7.64 -5.74 -7.70
N TYR A 84 8.55 -5.18 -8.50
CA TYR A 84 9.44 -5.95 -9.35
C TYR A 84 10.35 -6.88 -8.55
N THR A 85 10.75 -6.49 -7.34
CA THR A 85 11.58 -7.32 -6.46
C THR A 85 10.80 -8.43 -5.75
N ILE A 86 9.60 -8.13 -5.20
CA ILE A 86 8.88 -9.08 -4.32
C ILE A 86 7.73 -9.81 -5.01
N ALA A 87 7.23 -9.30 -6.15
CA ALA A 87 6.05 -9.80 -6.85
C ALA A 87 6.20 -9.63 -8.38
N GLN A 88 7.37 -9.95 -8.94
CA GLN A 88 7.71 -9.73 -10.34
C GLN A 88 6.68 -10.33 -11.31
N ALA A 89 6.26 -11.57 -11.05
CA ALA A 89 5.30 -12.27 -11.93
C ALA A 89 3.96 -11.53 -12.00
N ASP A 90 3.42 -11.09 -10.86
CA ASP A 90 2.16 -10.36 -10.79
C ASP A 90 2.27 -8.99 -11.46
N PHE A 91 3.36 -8.25 -11.19
CA PHE A 91 3.66 -6.96 -11.80
C PHE A 91 3.76 -7.07 -13.32
N CYS A 92 4.58 -8.00 -13.84
CA CYS A 92 4.76 -8.19 -15.26
C CYS A 92 3.47 -8.65 -15.96
N THR A 93 2.71 -9.55 -15.33
CA THR A 93 1.42 -10.01 -15.86
C THR A 93 0.42 -8.86 -15.94
N ARG A 94 0.29 -8.05 -14.88
CA ARG A 94 -0.65 -6.93 -14.83
C ARG A 94 -0.40 -5.92 -15.93
N TYR A 95 0.86 -5.56 -16.16
CA TYR A 95 1.23 -4.53 -17.13
C TYR A 95 1.64 -5.11 -18.49
N LYS A 96 1.59 -6.44 -18.67
CA LYS A 96 2.01 -7.15 -19.89
C LYS A 96 3.45 -6.81 -20.30
N LEU A 97 4.33 -6.74 -19.33
CA LEU A 97 5.74 -6.46 -19.51
C LEU A 97 6.53 -7.76 -19.64
N ASP A 98 7.60 -7.74 -20.43
CA ASP A 98 8.54 -8.84 -20.52
C ASP A 98 9.60 -8.69 -19.43
N PRO A 99 9.72 -9.64 -18.47
CA PRO A 99 10.71 -9.55 -17.40
C PRO A 99 12.14 -9.34 -17.88
N SER A 100 12.51 -9.96 -19.01
CA SER A 100 13.87 -9.84 -19.57
C SER A 100 14.21 -8.42 -20.04
N SER A 101 13.20 -7.65 -20.43
CA SER A 101 13.38 -6.26 -20.86
C SER A 101 13.47 -5.26 -19.71
N LEU A 102 13.21 -5.70 -18.48
CA LEU A 102 13.19 -4.86 -17.28
C LEU A 102 14.44 -5.05 -16.42
N GLU A 103 15.29 -6.00 -16.75
CA GLU A 103 16.47 -6.32 -15.97
C GLU A 103 17.46 -5.12 -15.95
N GLY A 104 17.88 -4.74 -14.74
CA GLY A 104 18.81 -3.62 -14.55
C GLY A 104 18.18 -2.22 -14.67
N LEU A 105 16.87 -2.10 -14.89
CA LEU A 105 16.20 -0.82 -14.94
C LEU A 105 16.10 -0.18 -13.54
N SER A 106 16.15 1.15 -13.50
CA SER A 106 15.85 1.90 -12.28
C SER A 106 14.35 1.86 -11.95
N ASP A 107 14.00 2.18 -10.71
CA ASP A 107 12.60 2.28 -10.27
C ASP A 107 11.77 3.21 -11.16
N TYR A 108 12.35 4.33 -11.58
CA TYR A 108 11.71 5.27 -12.48
C TYR A 108 11.55 4.72 -13.90
N ASP A 109 12.55 4.00 -14.41
CA ASP A 109 12.46 3.36 -15.73
C ASP A 109 11.38 2.26 -15.75
N LEU A 110 11.17 1.57 -14.63
CA LEU A 110 10.07 0.62 -14.47
C LEU A 110 8.70 1.33 -14.58
N LEU A 111 8.53 2.49 -13.96
CA LEU A 111 7.33 3.31 -14.10
C LEU A 111 7.15 3.79 -15.56
N CYS A 112 8.23 4.21 -16.22
CA CYS A 112 8.22 4.57 -17.63
C CYS A 112 7.83 3.39 -18.53
N ALA A 113 8.28 2.18 -18.24
CA ALA A 113 7.88 0.97 -18.96
C ALA A 113 6.37 0.70 -18.83
N VAL A 114 5.80 0.89 -17.64
CA VAL A 114 4.34 0.82 -17.42
C VAL A 114 3.62 1.89 -18.23
N ALA A 115 4.06 3.16 -18.16
CA ALA A 115 3.47 4.27 -18.91
C ALA A 115 3.46 3.99 -20.43
N LYS A 116 4.60 3.55 -20.97
CA LYS A 116 4.77 3.18 -22.38
C LYS A 116 3.82 2.05 -22.78
N LYS A 117 3.78 0.99 -21.98
CA LYS A 117 2.95 -0.19 -22.29
C LYS A 117 1.45 0.10 -22.23
N ARG A 118 1.03 1.03 -21.35
CA ARG A 118 -0.34 1.49 -21.23
C ARG A 118 -0.71 2.59 -22.24
N GLY A 119 0.27 3.11 -22.98
CA GLY A 119 0.05 4.19 -23.97
C GLY A 119 -0.29 5.53 -23.29
N PHE A 120 0.25 5.79 -22.11
CA PHE A 120 0.07 7.08 -21.43
C PHE A 120 1.03 8.10 -22.01
N LEU A 121 0.53 8.88 -22.97
CA LEU A 121 1.31 9.88 -23.68
C LEU A 121 0.70 11.27 -23.49
N LEU A 122 1.55 12.28 -23.44
CA LEU A 122 1.21 13.69 -23.52
C LEU A 122 1.07 14.13 -24.98
N SER A 123 0.49 15.33 -25.20
CA SER A 123 0.56 16.02 -26.47
C SER A 123 2.03 16.22 -26.87
N GLY A 124 2.47 15.57 -27.93
CA GLY A 124 3.89 15.60 -28.36
C GLY A 124 4.60 14.26 -28.26
N GLY A 125 3.94 13.22 -27.69
CA GLY A 125 4.45 11.85 -27.67
C GLY A 125 5.35 11.52 -26.47
N GLU A 126 5.55 12.46 -25.55
CA GLU A 126 6.25 12.21 -24.28
C GLU A 126 5.43 11.33 -23.35
N LEU A 127 6.09 10.55 -22.48
CA LEU A 127 5.39 9.70 -21.50
C LEU A 127 4.71 10.55 -20.43
N ASN A 128 3.46 10.24 -20.14
CA ASN A 128 2.73 10.82 -19.01
C ASN A 128 2.95 9.96 -17.76
N THR A 129 4.07 10.17 -17.10
CA THR A 129 4.49 9.43 -15.90
C THR A 129 3.65 9.79 -14.68
N GLU A 130 3.16 11.03 -14.57
CA GLU A 130 2.22 11.44 -13.53
C GLU A 130 0.92 10.62 -13.56
N ARG A 131 0.35 10.46 -14.75
CA ARG A 131 -0.84 9.60 -14.94
C ARG A 131 -0.54 8.14 -14.63
N ALA A 132 0.62 7.64 -15.04
CA ALA A 132 1.04 6.27 -14.76
C ALA A 132 1.18 6.05 -13.26
N ALA A 133 1.78 7.01 -12.54
CA ALA A 133 1.97 6.99 -11.11
C ALA A 133 0.64 6.86 -10.34
N GLY A 134 -0.32 7.72 -10.63
CA GLY A 134 -1.65 7.63 -10.01
C GLY A 134 -2.30 6.26 -10.23
N ILE A 135 -2.25 5.76 -11.48
CA ILE A 135 -2.86 4.45 -11.81
C ILE A 135 -2.14 3.28 -11.12
N VAL A 136 -0.82 3.29 -11.03
CA VAL A 136 -0.06 2.23 -10.35
C VAL A 136 -0.41 2.17 -8.87
N LEU A 137 -0.47 3.33 -8.19
CA LEU A 137 -0.84 3.41 -6.78
C LEU A 137 -2.29 2.93 -6.55
N ASP A 138 -3.23 3.37 -7.38
CA ASP A 138 -4.63 2.97 -7.26
C ASP A 138 -4.80 1.47 -7.51
N GLU A 139 -4.20 0.93 -8.57
CA GLU A 139 -4.27 -0.50 -8.90
C GLU A 139 -3.62 -1.38 -7.82
N PHE A 140 -2.55 -0.90 -7.16
CA PHE A 140 -1.96 -1.58 -6.01
C PHE A 140 -2.92 -1.59 -4.81
N ARG A 141 -3.48 -0.44 -4.45
CA ARG A 141 -4.42 -0.27 -3.33
C ARG A 141 -5.71 -1.08 -3.50
N GLU A 142 -6.14 -1.25 -4.74
CA GLU A 142 -7.30 -2.07 -5.11
C GLU A 142 -6.98 -3.56 -5.28
N ALA A 143 -5.74 -3.98 -5.00
CA ALA A 143 -5.25 -5.35 -5.21
C ALA A 143 -5.40 -5.87 -6.64
N LYS A 144 -5.44 -4.99 -7.66
CA LYS A 144 -5.52 -5.35 -9.08
C LYS A 144 -4.20 -5.90 -9.63
N ILE A 145 -3.06 -5.58 -9.00
CA ILE A 145 -1.76 -6.13 -9.34
C ILE A 145 -1.63 -7.53 -8.74
N GLY A 146 -2.08 -7.70 -7.49
CA GLY A 146 -2.03 -8.94 -6.73
C GLY A 146 -2.31 -8.69 -5.25
N ARG A 147 -2.45 -9.76 -4.48
CA ARG A 147 -2.52 -9.69 -3.01
C ARG A 147 -1.12 -9.78 -2.43
N ILE A 148 -0.46 -8.65 -2.32
CA ILE A 148 0.96 -8.56 -2.05
C ILE A 148 1.19 -8.12 -0.60
N THR A 149 2.09 -8.83 0.10
CA THR A 149 2.57 -8.48 1.43
C THR A 149 3.86 -7.67 1.29
N LEU A 150 3.87 -6.42 1.78
CA LEU A 150 5.01 -5.52 1.64
C LEU A 150 6.16 -5.82 2.62
N GLU A 151 5.86 -6.45 3.74
CA GLU A 151 6.84 -6.81 4.77
C GLU A 151 6.44 -8.10 5.47
N LEU A 152 7.42 -8.86 5.91
CA LEU A 152 7.22 -10.08 6.68
C LEU A 152 7.53 -9.80 8.16
N PRO A 153 6.89 -10.52 9.09
CA PRO A 153 7.23 -10.42 10.50
C PRO A 153 8.71 -10.78 10.72
N PRO A 154 9.39 -10.16 11.69
CA PRO A 154 10.76 -10.51 12.00
C PRO A 154 10.85 -12.00 12.34
N LYS A 155 11.86 -12.67 11.81
CA LYS A 155 12.13 -14.07 12.17
C LYS A 155 12.38 -14.12 13.68
N LYS A 156 11.59 -14.90 14.41
CA LYS A 156 11.91 -15.20 15.83
C LYS A 156 13.28 -15.85 15.85
N GLU A 157 14.25 -15.19 16.48
CA GLU A 157 15.49 -15.87 16.83
C GLU A 157 15.10 -17.04 17.72
N SER A 158 15.48 -18.26 17.30
CA SER A 158 15.32 -19.45 18.13
C SER A 158 16.23 -19.23 19.34
N THR A 159 15.67 -18.85 20.46
CA THR A 159 16.34 -18.94 21.77
C THR A 159 16.75 -20.39 21.95
N LYS A 160 18.05 -20.66 21.80
CA LYS A 160 18.61 -21.94 22.24
C LYS A 160 18.27 -22.11 23.70
N PRO A 161 17.77 -23.29 24.13
CA PRO A 161 17.60 -23.56 25.55
C PRO A 161 18.99 -23.41 26.20
N SER A 162 19.09 -22.58 27.22
CA SER A 162 20.27 -22.56 28.06
C SER A 162 20.41 -23.97 28.69
N GLU A 163 21.47 -24.68 28.31
CA GLU A 163 21.87 -25.87 29.00
C GLU A 163 22.03 -25.50 30.48
N GLY A 164 21.25 -26.17 31.33
CA GLY A 164 21.26 -25.96 32.76
C GLY A 164 22.61 -26.34 33.31
N ASP A 165 23.15 -25.45 34.13
CA ASP A 165 24.21 -25.77 35.07
C ASP A 165 23.76 -26.90 35.97
N ASN A 166 24.33 -28.09 35.77
CA ASN A 166 24.43 -29.14 36.77
C ASN A 166 25.76 -28.97 37.53
N ALA A 167 25.70 -28.52 38.72
CA ALA A 167 26.71 -28.74 39.73
C ALA A 167 26.04 -28.84 41.11
#